data_90e429f14ebb5e6ef7d281178383d640
#
_entry.id   90e429f14ebb5e6ef7d281178383d640
#
_cell.length_a   1.000
_cell.length_b   1.000
_cell.length_c   1.000
_cell.angle_alpha   90.00
_cell.angle_beta   90.00
_cell.angle_gamma   90.00
#
_symmetry.space_group_name_H-M   'P 1'
#
loop_
_entity.id
_entity.type
_entity.pdbx_description
1 polymer ?
#
loop_
_entity_poly.entity_id
_entity_poly.type
_entity_poly.pdbx_seq_one_letter_code
_entity_poly.pdbx_strand_id
1 'polypeptide(L)'
;MKYKLYYDKDIRPSSIQLDFEKEYVDDFFIYSISENADAPFLADYNGKEYNCVVIRTDVLRFKELYDTYIHNKIIVHYNKEVSELENESVLKAARKIIPVVSERIKVQNFENFRLPYNYVYPYGNYKIDIIQPEKTSIRKNKIFEVQIQVYGEGFLEDEMIPKLRLPNGIEVVSDVIQNENTIEETKIKTIASRTYKLKAIMDGKIEFKSIDFYFYDEINQQHKSIKSKEFSIIVK
;
A
#
# COMPACT_ATOMS: atom_id res chain seq x y z
N MET A 1 -5.42 8.97 -1.70
CA MET A 1 -5.74 10.35 -1.27
C MET A 1 -4.45 11.04 -0.86
N LYS A 2 -4.21 12.27 -1.33
CA LYS A 2 -3.05 13.08 -0.93
C LYS A 2 -3.49 14.25 -0.07
N TYR A 3 -2.91 14.41 1.11
CA TYR A 3 -3.14 15.53 1.99
C TYR A 3 -2.05 16.57 1.76
N LYS A 4 -2.46 17.79 1.38
CA LYS A 4 -1.56 18.92 1.11
C LYS A 4 -1.87 20.07 2.05
N LEU A 5 -0.83 20.68 2.61
CA LEU A 5 -0.95 21.92 3.37
C LEU A 5 -0.34 23.06 2.57
N TYR A 6 -1.12 24.11 2.34
CA TYR A 6 -0.69 25.38 1.76
C TYR A 6 -0.54 26.41 2.87
N TYR A 7 0.57 27.13 2.91
CA TYR A 7 0.84 28.13 3.94
C TYR A 7 1.66 29.30 3.39
N ASP A 8 1.48 30.47 4.00
CA ASP A 8 2.19 31.68 3.61
C ASP A 8 3.70 31.58 3.91
N LYS A 9 4.50 32.36 3.20
CA LYS A 9 5.98 32.32 3.26
C LYS A 9 6.56 32.72 4.62
N ASP A 10 5.80 33.49 5.40
CA ASP A 10 6.16 33.88 6.77
C ASP A 10 5.87 32.84 7.85
N ILE A 11 5.23 31.73 7.48
CA ILE A 11 4.94 30.61 8.38
C ILE A 11 6.01 29.55 8.24
N ARG A 12 6.55 29.09 9.40
CA ARG A 12 7.50 27.98 9.45
C ARG A 12 6.90 26.84 10.25
N PRO A 13 6.31 25.85 9.58
CA PRO A 13 5.79 24.66 10.29
C PRO A 13 6.92 23.94 11.02
N SER A 14 6.74 23.66 12.31
CA SER A 14 7.67 22.87 13.12
C SER A 14 7.24 21.43 13.25
N SER A 15 5.93 21.17 13.24
CA SER A 15 5.37 19.81 13.08
C SER A 15 3.99 19.89 12.45
N ILE A 16 3.66 18.87 11.67
CA ILE A 16 2.36 18.71 11.01
C ILE A 16 1.87 17.29 11.31
N GLN A 17 0.67 17.17 11.88
CA GLN A 17 0.04 15.91 12.21
C GLN A 17 -1.32 15.82 11.51
N LEU A 18 -1.63 14.67 10.95
CA LEU A 18 -2.95 14.34 10.43
C LEU A 18 -3.65 13.45 11.45
N ASP A 19 -4.79 13.90 11.93
CA ASP A 19 -5.61 13.19 12.91
C ASP A 19 -6.95 12.80 12.26
N PHE A 20 -7.23 11.50 12.23
CA PHE A 20 -8.49 10.98 11.72
C PHE A 20 -9.54 10.98 12.82
N GLU A 21 -10.72 11.52 12.56
CA GLU A 21 -11.84 11.43 13.47
C GLU A 21 -12.33 9.97 13.54
N LYS A 22 -12.30 9.37 14.74
CA LYS A 22 -12.62 7.95 14.95
C LYS A 22 -13.96 7.51 14.38
N GLU A 23 -14.95 8.39 14.39
CA GLU A 23 -16.31 8.11 13.91
C GLU A 23 -16.38 7.78 12.42
N TYR A 24 -15.37 8.21 11.66
CA TYR A 24 -15.32 8.01 10.19
C TYR A 24 -14.28 6.96 9.74
N VAL A 25 -13.42 6.50 10.65
CA VAL A 25 -12.41 5.46 10.36
C VAL A 25 -13.05 4.09 10.27
N ASP A 26 -14.24 3.90 10.85
CA ASP A 26 -14.91 2.59 10.85
C ASP A 26 -15.44 2.17 9.48
N ASP A 27 -15.61 3.10 8.53
CA ASP A 27 -16.17 2.84 7.20
C ASP A 27 -15.16 2.37 6.16
N PHE A 28 -13.86 2.47 6.46
CA PHE A 28 -12.81 2.09 5.50
C PHE A 28 -11.52 1.65 6.20
N PHE A 29 -10.71 0.90 5.47
CA PHE A 29 -9.33 0.62 5.82
C PHE A 29 -8.42 1.69 5.23
N ILE A 30 -7.46 2.17 6.02
CA ILE A 30 -6.49 3.19 5.61
C ILE A 30 -5.11 2.54 5.53
N TYR A 31 -4.47 2.68 4.37
CA TYR A 31 -3.11 2.23 4.15
C TYR A 31 -2.24 3.44 3.82
N SER A 32 -1.35 3.81 4.73
CA SER A 32 -0.43 4.91 4.49
C SER A 32 0.72 4.44 3.60
N ILE A 33 0.92 5.14 2.49
CA ILE A 33 2.05 4.86 1.57
C ILE A 33 3.22 5.78 1.88
N SER A 34 2.95 7.01 2.32
CA SER A 34 3.96 7.98 2.71
C SER A 34 3.49 8.75 3.93
N GLU A 35 4.22 8.66 5.02
CA GLU A 35 3.94 9.37 6.29
C GLU A 35 4.84 10.58 6.50
N ASN A 36 5.87 10.76 5.69
CA ASN A 36 6.80 11.86 5.83
C ASN A 36 6.36 13.02 4.92
N ALA A 37 6.34 14.22 5.50
CA ALA A 37 6.18 15.42 4.72
C ALA A 37 7.36 15.56 3.76
N ASP A 38 7.08 15.61 2.47
CA ASP A 38 8.08 15.96 1.46
C ASP A 38 8.65 17.35 1.73
N ALA A 39 9.82 17.66 1.12
CA ALA A 39 10.34 19.02 1.19
C ALA A 39 9.30 20.02 0.63
N PRO A 40 9.09 21.19 1.28
CA PRO A 40 8.15 22.17 0.79
C PRO A 40 8.53 22.65 -0.61
N PHE A 41 7.52 22.87 -1.44
CA PHE A 41 7.65 23.41 -2.78
C PHE A 41 6.64 24.55 -3.02
N LEU A 42 6.88 25.38 -4.02
CA LEU A 42 5.95 26.45 -4.39
C LEU A 42 4.81 25.89 -5.23
N ALA A 43 3.58 26.27 -4.89
CA ALA A 43 2.38 25.86 -5.63
C ALA A 43 1.35 26.99 -5.65
N ASP A 44 0.64 27.11 -6.77
CA ASP A 44 -0.51 28.01 -6.90
C ASP A 44 -1.75 27.37 -6.25
N TYR A 45 -2.48 28.16 -5.49
CA TYR A 45 -3.79 27.81 -4.98
C TYR A 45 -4.72 29.02 -5.09
N ASN A 46 -5.75 28.92 -5.92
CA ASN A 46 -6.70 29.98 -6.24
C ASN A 46 -6.03 31.29 -6.73
N GLY A 47 -5.01 31.18 -7.61
CA GLY A 47 -4.32 32.29 -8.21
C GLY A 47 -3.32 33.03 -7.30
N LYS A 48 -2.97 32.44 -6.17
CA LYS A 48 -1.93 32.91 -5.26
C LYS A 48 -0.89 31.81 -5.00
N GLU A 49 0.38 32.21 -5.01
CA GLU A 49 1.50 31.29 -4.72
C GLU A 49 1.70 31.10 -3.21
N TYR A 50 1.80 29.85 -2.79
CA TYR A 50 2.04 29.42 -1.42
C TYR A 50 3.21 28.44 -1.34
N ASN A 51 3.79 28.29 -0.15
CA ASN A 51 4.51 27.08 0.17
C ASN A 51 3.52 25.93 0.32
N CYS A 52 3.84 24.80 -0.28
CA CYS A 52 3.03 23.58 -0.22
C CYS A 52 3.85 22.42 0.28
N VAL A 53 3.29 21.62 1.15
CA VAL A 53 3.88 20.34 1.59
C VAL A 53 2.85 19.22 1.47
N VAL A 54 3.29 18.07 0.96
CA VAL A 54 2.49 16.84 1.01
C VAL A 54 2.70 16.22 2.38
N ILE A 55 1.66 16.16 3.21
CA ILE A 55 1.74 15.67 4.57
C ILE A 55 1.75 14.14 4.58
N ARG A 56 0.84 13.55 3.80
CA ARG A 56 0.59 12.12 3.78
C ARG A 56 -0.11 11.70 2.50
N THR A 57 0.14 10.48 2.08
CA THR A 57 -0.59 9.85 0.98
C THR A 57 -1.13 8.51 1.44
N ASP A 58 -2.44 8.32 1.33
CA ASP A 58 -3.15 7.12 1.75
C ASP A 58 -3.89 6.46 0.60
N VAL A 59 -3.99 5.14 0.65
CA VAL A 59 -4.97 4.35 -0.07
C VAL A 59 -6.12 4.04 0.87
N LEU A 60 -7.34 4.23 0.39
CA LEU A 60 -8.55 3.97 1.15
C LEU A 60 -9.29 2.81 0.49
N ARG A 61 -9.62 1.79 1.29
CA ARG A 61 -10.48 0.68 0.89
C ARG A 61 -11.75 0.74 1.71
N PHE A 62 -12.88 0.96 1.07
CA PHE A 62 -14.19 1.02 1.72
C PHE A 62 -14.63 -0.37 2.18
N LYS A 63 -15.23 -0.44 3.38
CA LYS A 63 -15.80 -1.67 3.93
C LYS A 63 -17.20 -1.91 3.35
N GLU A 64 -17.93 -0.84 3.06
CA GLU A 64 -19.28 -0.86 2.53
C GLU A 64 -19.41 0.03 1.28
N LEU A 65 -20.40 -0.25 0.45
CA LEU A 65 -20.60 0.40 -0.85
C LEU A 65 -21.64 1.53 -0.72
N TYR A 66 -21.31 2.59 0.01
CA TYR A 66 -22.10 3.81 0.03
C TYR A 66 -21.25 5.06 -0.13
N ASP A 67 -21.86 6.10 -0.69
CA ASP A 67 -21.18 7.38 -0.83
C ASP A 67 -20.90 7.99 0.53
N THR A 68 -19.67 8.41 0.75
CA THR A 68 -19.25 8.95 2.04
C THR A 68 -18.36 10.19 1.90
N TYR A 69 -18.06 10.80 3.04
CA TYR A 69 -17.11 11.89 3.18
C TYR A 69 -16.00 11.44 4.12
N ILE A 70 -14.80 11.98 3.93
CA ILE A 70 -13.70 11.78 4.85
C ILE A 70 -13.53 13.05 5.68
N HIS A 71 -13.58 12.89 6.97
CA HIS A 71 -13.39 13.96 7.94
C HIS A 71 -12.07 13.75 8.67
N ASN A 72 -11.19 14.75 8.59
CA ASN A 72 -9.88 14.71 9.22
C ASN A 72 -9.57 16.06 9.87
N LYS A 73 -8.56 16.09 10.72
CA LYS A 73 -7.97 17.30 11.27
C LYS A 73 -6.50 17.34 10.97
N ILE A 74 -6.03 18.47 10.46
CA ILE A 74 -4.60 18.75 10.37
C ILE A 74 -4.21 19.63 11.55
N ILE A 75 -3.29 19.15 12.37
CA ILE A 75 -2.74 19.88 13.51
C ILE A 75 -1.37 20.41 13.08
N VAL A 76 -1.25 21.74 13.04
CA VAL A 76 0.00 22.42 12.65
C VAL A 76 0.54 23.16 13.85
N HIS A 77 1.77 22.81 14.24
CA HIS A 77 2.59 23.64 15.12
C HIS A 77 3.54 24.46 14.24
N TYR A 78 3.60 25.74 14.44
CA TYR A 78 4.40 26.64 13.61
C TYR A 78 4.97 27.81 14.41
N ASN A 79 6.02 28.39 13.89
CA ASN A 79 6.58 29.63 14.36
C ASN A 79 6.19 30.73 13.37
N LYS A 80 5.71 31.84 13.86
CA LYS A 80 5.39 33.04 13.07
C LYS A 80 6.28 34.19 13.51
N GLU A 81 6.86 34.90 12.53
CA GLU A 81 7.54 36.14 12.80
C GLU A 81 6.50 37.23 13.15
N VAL A 82 6.68 37.82 14.32
CA VAL A 82 5.84 38.93 14.77
C VAL A 82 6.79 40.14 14.95
N SER A 83 6.54 41.21 14.20
CA SER A 83 7.24 42.48 14.43
C SER A 83 6.74 43.10 15.73
N GLU A 84 7.53 43.11 16.77
CA GLU A 84 7.30 43.96 17.94
C GLU A 84 7.94 45.30 17.68
N LEU A 85 7.29 46.38 18.16
CA LEU A 85 7.75 47.76 18.02
C LEU A 85 9.24 47.88 18.40
N GLU A 86 10.05 48.39 17.49
CA GLU A 86 11.48 48.63 17.56
C GLU A 86 12.39 47.49 17.01
N ASN A 87 12.28 47.22 15.68
CA ASN A 87 13.30 46.52 14.88
C ASN A 87 13.73 45.07 15.28
N GLU A 88 13.07 44.41 16.20
CA GLU A 88 13.31 43.02 16.49
C GLU A 88 12.16 42.13 16.06
N SER A 89 12.41 41.15 15.19
CA SER A 89 11.44 40.10 14.84
C SER A 89 11.54 38.95 15.84
N VAL A 90 10.47 38.72 16.59
CA VAL A 90 10.38 37.61 17.55
C VAL A 90 9.58 36.49 16.93
N LEU A 91 10.12 35.24 17.00
CA LEU A 91 9.41 34.04 16.59
C LEU A 91 8.48 33.59 17.71
N LYS A 92 7.16 33.65 17.49
CA LYS A 92 6.15 33.11 18.42
C LYS A 92 5.68 31.76 17.96
N ALA A 93 5.76 30.77 18.85
CA ALA A 93 5.20 29.44 18.63
C ALA A 93 3.65 29.50 18.70
N ALA A 94 3.00 28.87 17.74
CA ALA A 94 1.56 28.78 17.67
C ALA A 94 1.10 27.38 17.25
N ARG A 95 -0.16 27.07 17.55
CA ARG A 95 -0.82 25.82 17.14
C ARG A 95 -2.12 26.17 16.42
N LYS A 96 -2.37 25.52 15.29
CA LYS A 96 -3.63 25.65 14.56
C LYS A 96 -4.18 24.26 14.27
N ILE A 97 -5.48 24.10 14.48
CA ILE A 97 -6.24 22.90 14.09
C ILE A 97 -7.07 23.30 12.86
N ILE A 98 -6.91 22.57 11.78
CA ILE A 98 -7.58 22.82 10.51
C ILE A 98 -8.48 21.61 10.25
N PRO A 99 -9.82 21.75 10.32
CA PRO A 99 -10.72 20.70 9.90
C PRO A 99 -10.61 20.52 8.37
N VAL A 100 -10.56 19.28 7.92
CA VAL A 100 -10.51 18.94 6.50
C VAL A 100 -11.67 18.00 6.20
N VAL A 101 -12.53 18.40 5.29
CA VAL A 101 -13.63 17.57 4.79
C VAL A 101 -13.38 17.34 3.31
N SER A 102 -13.38 16.08 2.89
CA SER A 102 -13.26 15.76 1.47
C SER A 102 -14.52 16.17 0.70
N GLU A 103 -14.41 16.26 -0.62
CA GLU A 103 -15.60 16.18 -1.48
C GLU A 103 -16.29 14.84 -1.27
N ARG A 104 -17.58 14.77 -1.68
CA ARG A 104 -18.34 13.53 -1.64
C ARG A 104 -17.66 12.46 -2.50
N ILE A 105 -17.22 11.39 -1.87
CA ILE A 105 -16.65 10.25 -2.56
C ILE A 105 -17.78 9.34 -3.00
N LYS A 106 -17.94 9.21 -4.33
CA LYS A 106 -18.90 8.28 -4.92
C LYS A 106 -18.26 6.90 -5.00
N VAL A 107 -18.84 5.94 -4.33
CA VAL A 107 -18.41 4.54 -4.40
C VAL A 107 -19.18 3.87 -5.53
N GLN A 108 -18.47 3.44 -6.57
CA GLN A 108 -19.09 2.69 -7.67
C GLN A 108 -19.37 1.26 -7.23
N ASN A 109 -20.62 0.86 -7.31
CA ASN A 109 -21.00 -0.54 -7.10
C ASN A 109 -20.91 -1.29 -8.45
N PHE A 110 -20.05 -2.29 -8.52
CA PHE A 110 -19.98 -3.19 -9.66
C PHE A 110 -21.02 -4.31 -9.47
N GLU A 111 -22.30 -4.03 -9.74
CA GLU A 111 -23.46 -4.86 -9.41
C GLU A 111 -23.45 -6.28 -9.98
N ASN A 112 -22.56 -6.63 -10.88
CA ASN A 112 -22.61 -7.89 -11.63
C ASN A 112 -21.64 -8.98 -11.15
N PHE A 113 -20.98 -8.80 -10.01
CA PHE A 113 -20.04 -9.80 -9.53
C PHE A 113 -20.45 -10.40 -8.19
N ARG A 114 -20.89 -11.66 -8.21
CA ARG A 114 -20.96 -12.51 -7.02
C ARG A 114 -19.52 -12.96 -6.68
N LEU A 115 -18.82 -12.15 -5.93
CA LEU A 115 -17.55 -12.55 -5.32
C LEU A 115 -17.82 -13.67 -4.31
N PRO A 116 -16.94 -14.67 -4.19
CA PRO A 116 -16.98 -15.58 -3.05
C PRO A 116 -16.99 -14.77 -1.75
N TYR A 117 -17.88 -15.10 -0.85
CA TYR A 117 -18.00 -14.47 0.47
C TYR A 117 -16.61 -14.42 1.13
N ASN A 118 -16.18 -13.21 1.53
CA ASN A 118 -14.85 -12.93 2.13
C ASN A 118 -13.62 -12.96 1.21
N TYR A 119 -13.75 -12.93 -0.09
CA TYR A 119 -12.57 -12.80 -0.95
C TYR A 119 -12.33 -11.34 -1.32
N VAL A 120 -11.17 -10.82 -0.90
CA VAL A 120 -10.70 -9.47 -1.25
C VAL A 120 -9.79 -9.60 -2.45
N TYR A 121 -10.22 -9.07 -3.59
CA TYR A 121 -9.39 -9.02 -4.80
C TYR A 121 -8.67 -7.68 -4.86
N PRO A 122 -7.36 -7.65 -5.15
CA PRO A 122 -6.69 -6.41 -5.48
C PRO A 122 -7.20 -5.86 -6.81
N TYR A 123 -7.22 -4.54 -6.90
CA TYR A 123 -7.55 -3.80 -8.12
C TYR A 123 -6.27 -3.39 -8.82
N GLY A 124 -6.18 -3.60 -10.13
CA GLY A 124 -5.00 -3.20 -10.87
C GLY A 124 -4.65 -4.13 -12.02
N ASN A 125 -3.38 -4.15 -12.38
CA ASN A 125 -2.83 -5.02 -13.42
C ASN A 125 -1.53 -5.66 -12.92
N TYR A 126 -1.55 -6.96 -12.71
CA TYR A 126 -0.49 -7.67 -12.02
C TYR A 126 0.12 -8.79 -12.86
N LYS A 127 1.33 -9.17 -12.47
CA LYS A 127 2.03 -10.38 -12.90
C LYS A 127 2.41 -11.19 -11.67
N ILE A 128 2.54 -12.51 -11.86
CA ILE A 128 2.99 -13.45 -10.83
C ILE A 128 4.10 -14.33 -11.37
N ASP A 129 5.17 -14.46 -10.60
CA ASP A 129 6.27 -15.36 -10.89
C ASP A 129 6.59 -16.23 -9.68
N ILE A 130 7.14 -17.44 -9.93
CA ILE A 130 7.78 -18.26 -8.92
C ILE A 130 9.28 -18.30 -9.22
N ILE A 131 10.05 -17.86 -8.26
CA ILE A 131 11.50 -18.00 -8.27
C ILE A 131 11.83 -19.34 -7.63
N GLN A 132 12.33 -20.25 -8.45
CA GLN A 132 12.67 -21.62 -8.09
C GLN A 132 14.03 -21.66 -7.37
N PRO A 133 14.35 -22.75 -6.63
CA PRO A 133 15.70 -22.96 -6.13
C PRO A 133 16.72 -23.01 -7.28
N GLU A 134 17.90 -22.47 -7.07
CA GLU A 134 18.99 -22.51 -8.07
C GLU A 134 19.33 -23.94 -8.50
N LYS A 135 19.22 -24.89 -7.57
CA LYS A 135 19.46 -26.32 -7.82
C LYS A 135 18.14 -27.08 -7.71
N THR A 136 17.78 -27.78 -8.78
CA THR A 136 16.61 -28.66 -8.80
C THR A 136 16.86 -30.01 -8.14
N SER A 137 18.14 -30.40 -7.92
CA SER A 137 18.50 -31.59 -7.13
C SER A 137 18.92 -31.19 -5.72
N ILE A 138 18.13 -31.61 -4.74
CA ILE A 138 18.26 -31.21 -3.33
C ILE A 138 18.49 -32.47 -2.48
N ARG A 139 19.38 -32.39 -1.50
CA ARG A 139 19.56 -33.49 -0.54
C ARG A 139 18.41 -33.50 0.47
N LYS A 140 17.97 -34.71 0.86
CA LYS A 140 17.00 -34.87 1.94
C LYS A 140 17.41 -34.11 3.20
N ASN A 141 16.44 -33.53 3.89
CA ASN A 141 16.60 -32.68 5.08
C ASN A 141 17.40 -31.40 4.87
N LYS A 142 17.74 -31.04 3.65
CA LYS A 142 18.32 -29.72 3.35
C LYS A 142 17.24 -28.67 3.13
N ILE A 143 17.55 -27.45 3.56
CA ILE A 143 16.70 -26.28 3.37
C ILE A 143 17.00 -25.68 2.00
N PHE A 144 15.95 -25.26 1.30
CA PHE A 144 15.98 -24.53 0.05
C PHE A 144 14.94 -23.42 0.08
N GLU A 145 15.08 -22.45 -0.80
CA GLU A 145 14.15 -21.30 -0.89
C GLU A 145 13.29 -21.36 -2.14
N VAL A 146 12.04 -20.95 -1.98
CA VAL A 146 11.09 -20.69 -3.06
C VAL A 146 10.45 -19.35 -2.78
N GLN A 147 10.40 -18.47 -3.77
CA GLN A 147 9.77 -17.17 -3.63
C GLN A 147 8.62 -17.03 -4.62
N ILE A 148 7.48 -16.56 -4.15
CA ILE A 148 6.39 -16.06 -4.97
C ILE A 148 6.59 -14.57 -5.08
N GLN A 149 6.57 -14.03 -6.31
CA GLN A 149 6.64 -12.59 -6.55
C GLN A 149 5.39 -12.15 -7.30
N VAL A 150 4.72 -11.11 -6.77
CA VAL A 150 3.59 -10.42 -7.43
C VAL A 150 4.00 -8.97 -7.63
N TYR A 151 3.86 -8.48 -8.83
CA TYR A 151 4.24 -7.10 -9.14
C TYR A 151 3.34 -6.51 -10.23
N GLY A 152 3.18 -5.19 -10.19
CA GLY A 152 2.35 -4.51 -11.18
C GLY A 152 1.85 -3.16 -10.77
N GLU A 153 0.79 -2.70 -11.43
CA GLU A 153 0.08 -1.45 -11.12
C GLU A 153 -1.15 -1.76 -10.28
N GLY A 154 -1.26 -1.17 -9.10
CA GLY A 154 -2.35 -1.34 -8.14
C GLY A 154 -1.83 -1.47 -6.73
N PHE A 155 -2.73 -1.48 -5.76
CA PHE A 155 -2.41 -1.64 -4.34
C PHE A 155 -2.61 -3.10 -3.91
N LEU A 156 -1.60 -3.68 -3.25
CA LEU A 156 -1.65 -5.04 -2.73
C LEU A 156 -1.43 -5.03 -1.21
N GLU A 157 -2.28 -5.73 -0.49
CA GLU A 157 -2.11 -6.01 0.94
C GLU A 157 -1.39 -7.33 1.14
N ASP A 158 -0.76 -7.51 2.28
CA ASP A 158 0.00 -8.74 2.60
C ASP A 158 -0.86 -10.01 2.52
N GLU A 159 -2.12 -9.91 2.96
CA GLU A 159 -3.08 -11.01 2.94
C GLU A 159 -3.50 -11.42 1.54
N MET A 160 -3.36 -10.51 0.56
CA MET A 160 -3.69 -10.78 -0.85
C MET A 160 -2.57 -11.53 -1.58
N ILE A 161 -1.35 -11.58 -1.00
CA ILE A 161 -0.22 -12.30 -1.61
C ILE A 161 -0.49 -13.80 -1.51
N PRO A 162 -0.53 -14.53 -2.64
CA PRO A 162 -0.94 -15.92 -2.65
C PRO A 162 0.02 -16.80 -1.86
N LYS A 163 -0.52 -17.90 -1.34
CA LYS A 163 0.24 -18.91 -0.61
C LYS A 163 0.68 -20.04 -1.54
N LEU A 164 1.87 -20.57 -1.28
CA LEU A 164 2.36 -21.75 -1.95
C LEU A 164 1.53 -22.98 -1.51
N ARG A 165 1.03 -23.75 -2.49
CA ARG A 165 0.43 -25.05 -2.21
C ARG A 165 1.56 -26.05 -1.99
N LEU A 166 1.73 -26.45 -0.75
CA LEU A 166 2.82 -27.35 -0.37
C LEU A 166 2.50 -28.79 -0.79
N PRO A 167 3.39 -29.44 -1.56
CA PRO A 167 3.26 -30.85 -1.86
C PRO A 167 3.64 -31.71 -0.64
N ASN A 168 3.23 -32.96 -0.68
CA ASN A 168 3.64 -33.95 0.34
C ASN A 168 5.18 -34.07 0.37
N GLY A 169 5.73 -34.25 1.56
CA GLY A 169 7.18 -34.37 1.75
C GLY A 169 7.93 -33.04 1.86
N ILE A 170 7.22 -31.93 2.00
CA ILE A 170 7.79 -30.62 2.24
C ILE A 170 7.31 -30.06 3.58
N GLU A 171 8.25 -29.58 4.38
CA GLU A 171 8.00 -28.82 5.61
C GLU A 171 8.37 -27.35 5.42
N VAL A 172 7.58 -26.45 5.99
CA VAL A 172 7.89 -25.01 6.04
C VAL A 172 8.76 -24.74 7.26
N VAL A 173 9.93 -24.16 7.02
CA VAL A 173 10.84 -23.68 8.06
C VAL A 173 10.56 -22.22 8.38
N SER A 174 10.34 -21.39 7.34
CA SER A 174 9.90 -20.00 7.50
C SER A 174 9.07 -19.56 6.30
N ASP A 175 8.22 -18.57 6.54
CA ASP A 175 7.35 -17.89 5.57
C ASP A 175 7.43 -16.40 5.88
N VAL A 176 8.02 -15.62 4.97
CA VAL A 176 8.28 -14.20 5.15
C VAL A 176 7.68 -13.42 3.99
N ILE A 177 6.89 -12.41 4.32
CA ILE A 177 6.30 -11.48 3.37
C ILE A 177 7.13 -10.19 3.35
N GLN A 178 7.36 -9.67 2.15
CA GLN A 178 7.87 -8.33 1.90
C GLN A 178 6.95 -7.70 0.86
N ASN A 179 6.41 -6.54 1.17
CA ASN A 179 5.47 -5.86 0.31
C ASN A 179 5.79 -4.36 0.28
N GLU A 180 5.99 -3.84 -0.90
CA GLU A 180 6.27 -2.44 -1.14
C GLU A 180 5.26 -1.88 -2.13
N ASN A 181 4.50 -0.89 -1.68
CA ASN A 181 3.60 -0.12 -2.51
C ASN A 181 4.14 1.31 -2.62
N THR A 182 4.44 1.75 -3.83
CA THR A 182 4.97 3.08 -4.13
C THR A 182 4.01 3.87 -5.01
N ILE A 183 4.12 5.20 -5.00
CA ILE A 183 3.35 6.04 -5.91
C ILE A 183 4.31 6.64 -6.92
N GLU A 184 4.09 6.30 -8.18
CA GLU A 184 4.76 6.90 -9.33
C GLU A 184 3.74 7.74 -10.09
N GLU A 185 3.95 9.06 -10.14
CA GLU A 185 3.02 10.03 -10.71
C GLU A 185 1.61 9.94 -10.09
N THR A 186 0.69 9.26 -10.74
CA THR A 186 -0.70 9.06 -10.28
C THR A 186 -1.07 7.59 -10.06
N LYS A 187 -0.12 6.68 -10.30
CA LYS A 187 -0.34 5.23 -10.21
C LYS A 187 0.36 4.64 -9.00
N ILE A 188 -0.27 3.65 -8.43
CA ILE A 188 0.35 2.82 -7.39
C ILE A 188 1.09 1.70 -8.09
N LYS A 189 2.36 1.50 -7.73
CA LYS A 189 3.19 0.36 -8.14
C LYS A 189 3.39 -0.53 -6.94
N THR A 190 3.25 -1.82 -7.15
CA THR A 190 3.47 -2.82 -6.11
C THR A 190 4.55 -3.79 -6.55
N ILE A 191 5.46 -4.09 -5.62
CA ILE A 191 6.38 -5.24 -5.68
C ILE A 191 6.23 -5.98 -4.37
N ALA A 192 5.62 -7.15 -4.42
CA ALA A 192 5.38 -7.98 -3.26
C ALA A 192 6.01 -9.36 -3.44
N SER A 193 6.60 -9.88 -2.39
CA SER A 193 7.17 -11.22 -2.39
C SER A 193 6.81 -11.99 -1.12
N ARG A 194 6.68 -13.30 -1.27
CA ARG A 194 6.52 -14.25 -0.19
C ARG A 194 7.57 -15.34 -0.32
N THR A 195 8.55 -15.29 0.58
CA THR A 195 9.71 -16.18 0.57
C THR A 195 9.54 -17.30 1.57
N TYR A 196 9.60 -18.52 1.07
CA TYR A 196 9.55 -19.73 1.86
C TYR A 196 10.94 -20.36 2.00
N LYS A 197 11.37 -20.64 3.22
CA LYS A 197 12.42 -21.62 3.48
C LYS A 197 11.75 -22.96 3.70
N LEU A 198 12.02 -23.90 2.81
CA LEU A 198 11.40 -25.22 2.76
C LEU A 198 12.43 -26.31 3.05
N LYS A 199 12.00 -27.39 3.67
CA LYS A 199 12.81 -28.58 3.95
C LYS A 199 12.16 -29.80 3.30
N ALA A 200 12.88 -30.49 2.45
CA ALA A 200 12.42 -31.75 1.85
C ALA A 200 12.68 -32.91 2.79
N ILE A 201 11.62 -33.64 3.19
CA ILE A 201 11.69 -34.78 4.14
C ILE A 201 11.45 -36.13 3.48
N MET A 202 11.09 -36.15 2.20
CA MET A 202 10.87 -37.36 1.42
C MET A 202 11.77 -37.40 0.20
N ASP A 203 12.29 -38.56 -0.18
CA ASP A 203 13.06 -38.76 -1.39
C ASP A 203 12.15 -38.85 -2.62
N GLY A 204 12.69 -38.54 -3.80
CA GLY A 204 11.98 -38.62 -5.06
C GLY A 204 11.69 -37.29 -5.74
N LYS A 205 10.86 -37.36 -6.78
CA LYS A 205 10.40 -36.15 -7.50
C LYS A 205 9.26 -35.49 -6.74
N ILE A 206 9.41 -34.23 -6.41
CA ILE A 206 8.38 -33.40 -5.77
C ILE A 206 7.97 -32.30 -6.74
N GLU A 207 6.67 -32.20 -7.02
CA GLU A 207 6.09 -31.25 -7.97
C GLU A 207 5.35 -30.13 -7.25
N PHE A 208 5.69 -28.89 -7.58
CA PHE A 208 5.00 -27.69 -7.14
C PHE A 208 4.06 -27.23 -8.24
N LYS A 209 2.77 -27.19 -7.93
CA LYS A 209 1.72 -26.76 -8.86
C LYS A 209 1.70 -25.26 -9.03
N SER A 210 1.17 -24.81 -10.17
CA SER A 210 0.91 -23.40 -10.42
C SER A 210 0.02 -22.79 -9.35
N ILE A 211 0.21 -21.49 -9.14
CA ILE A 211 -0.57 -20.68 -8.22
C ILE A 211 -1.46 -19.78 -9.06
N ASP A 212 -2.75 -19.80 -8.77
CA ASP A 212 -3.71 -18.86 -9.34
C ASP A 212 -3.70 -17.57 -8.54
N PHE A 213 -3.60 -16.43 -9.22
CA PHE A 213 -3.75 -15.11 -8.63
C PHE A 213 -4.88 -14.37 -9.33
N TYR A 214 -5.84 -13.90 -8.55
CA TYR A 214 -7.06 -13.25 -9.03
C TYR A 214 -7.02 -11.77 -8.71
N PHE A 215 -7.45 -10.92 -9.64
CA PHE A 215 -7.55 -9.47 -9.44
C PHE A 215 -8.63 -8.87 -10.34
N TYR A 216 -9.05 -7.65 -10.03
CA TYR A 216 -9.93 -6.87 -10.89
C TYR A 216 -9.10 -5.93 -11.77
N ASP A 217 -9.19 -6.12 -13.08
CA ASP A 217 -8.55 -5.27 -14.07
C ASP A 217 -9.42 -4.04 -14.32
N GLU A 218 -9.00 -2.88 -13.82
CA GLU A 218 -9.75 -1.63 -13.95
C GLU A 218 -9.83 -1.14 -15.39
N ILE A 219 -8.82 -1.41 -16.22
CA ILE A 219 -8.78 -0.97 -17.63
C ILE A 219 -9.85 -1.70 -18.43
N ASN A 220 -9.94 -3.00 -18.25
CA ASN A 220 -10.88 -3.85 -18.96
C ASN A 220 -12.20 -4.09 -18.19
N GLN A 221 -12.33 -3.54 -17.00
CA GLN A 221 -13.49 -3.65 -16.10
C GLN A 221 -13.96 -5.11 -15.91
N GLN A 222 -13.02 -6.01 -15.65
CA GLN A 222 -13.30 -7.43 -15.50
C GLN A 222 -12.38 -8.12 -14.50
N HIS A 223 -12.88 -9.20 -13.88
CA HIS A 223 -12.03 -10.06 -13.09
C HIS A 223 -11.11 -10.87 -14.00
N LYS A 224 -9.85 -10.95 -13.61
CA LYS A 224 -8.81 -11.75 -14.27
C LYS A 224 -8.21 -12.74 -13.29
N SER A 225 -7.77 -13.85 -13.83
CA SER A 225 -6.85 -14.75 -13.15
C SER A 225 -5.60 -14.96 -14.00
N ILE A 226 -4.47 -14.95 -13.34
CA ILE A 226 -3.18 -15.30 -13.93
C ILE A 226 -2.58 -16.46 -13.16
N LYS A 227 -1.71 -17.22 -13.81
CA LYS A 227 -1.07 -18.40 -13.21
C LYS A 227 0.42 -18.26 -13.24
N SER A 228 1.04 -18.67 -12.13
CA SER A 228 2.49 -18.88 -12.10
C SER A 228 2.90 -20.12 -12.90
N LYS A 229 4.20 -20.27 -13.12
CA LYS A 229 4.78 -21.51 -13.67
C LYS A 229 4.74 -22.63 -12.61
N GLU A 230 4.64 -23.87 -13.06
CA GLU A 230 4.89 -25.07 -12.26
C GLU A 230 6.38 -25.40 -12.28
N PHE A 231 6.87 -26.06 -11.24
CA PHE A 231 8.24 -26.56 -11.22
C PHE A 231 8.35 -27.85 -10.40
N SER A 232 9.48 -28.53 -10.50
CA SER A 232 9.75 -29.73 -9.70
C SER A 232 11.19 -29.76 -9.22
N ILE A 233 11.39 -30.44 -8.10
CA ILE A 233 12.69 -30.75 -7.52
C ILE A 233 12.88 -32.26 -7.44
N ILE A 234 14.12 -32.71 -7.42
CA ILE A 234 14.51 -34.11 -7.16
C ILE A 234 15.24 -34.18 -5.83
N VAL A 235 14.68 -34.93 -4.89
CA VAL A 235 15.27 -35.13 -3.56
C VAL A 235 16.02 -36.44 -3.53
N LYS A 236 17.29 -36.40 -3.09
CA LYS A 236 18.21 -37.55 -2.99
C LYS A 236 18.77 -37.67 -1.59
#